data_1ad3254e91a3fb2e4b7b5fbce9ff01fa
#
_entry.id   1ad3254e91a3fb2e4b7b5fbce9ff01fa
#
_cell.length_a   1.000
_cell.length_b   1.000
_cell.length_c   1.000
_cell.angle_alpha   90.00
_cell.angle_beta   90.00
_cell.angle_gamma   90.00
#
_symmetry.space_group_name_H-M   'P 1'
#
loop_
_entity.id
_entity.type
_entity.pdbx_description
1 polymer ?
#
loop_
_entity_poly.entity_id
_entity_poly.type
_entity_poly.pdbx_seq_one_letter_code
_entity_poly.pdbx_strand_id
1 'polypeptide(L)'
;MAHSNPITIGMLAHVDAGKTTLSEAILYSAGSIRKLGRVDNQDTFLDTGDMERARGITIFSKQAAYNYNGSSYTLLDTPGHVDFSAETERTLWVLDAAVLVISGMDGVQGHTETLWSLLKRLGIPVFIFVNKMDQQGTDRARIMEQLKNRLSESCVDFNNIDYEEVAMCHEEALEQFLESAHVDDVLMSRMIMERKMFPVYFGSALRMNGVEELINGIDTYVSCPDYGEEFSAKVYKITRDDRGERLTHLKVCGGSLKSKMLIGNEKVNQIRVYAGDKFTSINEAPAGTVCAVTGLSETKAGQFIGAGGEDNIPVLEPVLNYKLNLPAGTDPVALLSKLRTLEEEEPELHVEWDENFKEIHVSVMGPVLIEVLTNIIKTRFGVDVTFGEGSIVYKETIKNKAYGIGHFEPLRHYAEVHLLLEPGEPGSGMRYECHCSEDILDKNWQRLVYTHLCEKMHRGVLTGSELTDMKITLVAGRAHPKHTEGGDFRQATYRAVRQGLMQAESVLLEPFYAFSLEVKRDYVGRAMTDFERMGAAFNMHEADGDNVVITGEGPVSVIGNYQAEVNAYTKGTGRLALKMAGYRPCHNTEEVIAVSYTHLRAHETRHDL
;
A
#
# COMPACT_ATOMS: atom_id res chain seq x y z
N MET A 1 -4.70 -28.95 16.07
CA MET A 1 -6.13 -28.96 16.56
C MET A 1 -6.97 -28.21 15.53
N ALA A 2 -8.18 -28.66 15.24
CA ALA A 2 -9.05 -27.92 14.31
C ALA A 2 -9.42 -26.55 14.90
N HIS A 3 -9.25 -25.48 14.12
CA HIS A 3 -9.58 -24.12 14.52
C HIS A 3 -11.10 -23.87 14.41
N SER A 4 -11.69 -23.25 15.42
CA SER A 4 -13.14 -22.96 15.43
C SER A 4 -13.53 -21.85 14.46
N ASN A 5 -12.63 -20.90 14.19
CA ASN A 5 -12.85 -19.76 13.30
C ASN A 5 -11.92 -19.85 12.08
N PRO A 6 -12.34 -19.31 10.92
CA PRO A 6 -11.50 -19.29 9.73
C PRO A 6 -10.21 -18.48 9.93
N ILE A 7 -9.10 -18.97 9.36
CA ILE A 7 -7.80 -18.30 9.34
C ILE A 7 -7.58 -17.70 7.95
N THR A 8 -7.13 -16.46 7.89
CA THR A 8 -6.88 -15.74 6.64
C THR A 8 -5.40 -15.73 6.28
N ILE A 9 -5.03 -16.38 5.18
CA ILE A 9 -3.66 -16.51 4.69
C ILE A 9 -3.48 -15.66 3.43
N GLY A 10 -2.51 -14.74 3.44
CA GLY A 10 -2.17 -13.94 2.27
C GLY A 10 -1.02 -14.55 1.46
N MET A 11 -1.18 -14.62 0.15
CA MET A 11 -0.12 -15.03 -0.78
C MET A 11 0.54 -13.80 -1.37
N LEU A 12 1.83 -13.62 -1.13
CA LEU A 12 2.62 -12.44 -1.49
C LEU A 12 3.86 -12.86 -2.28
N ALA A 13 4.20 -12.11 -3.31
CA ALA A 13 5.38 -12.40 -4.12
C ALA A 13 5.80 -11.20 -4.96
N HIS A 14 7.05 -11.18 -5.38
CA HIS A 14 7.45 -10.43 -6.57
C HIS A 14 6.88 -11.08 -7.84
N VAL A 15 6.78 -10.30 -8.92
CA VAL A 15 6.34 -10.79 -10.25
C VAL A 15 7.12 -12.05 -10.64
N ASP A 16 6.45 -12.99 -11.28
CA ASP A 16 7.00 -14.26 -11.77
C ASP A 16 7.59 -15.20 -10.72
N ALA A 17 7.48 -14.94 -9.42
CA ALA A 17 7.92 -15.90 -8.40
C ALA A 17 7.04 -17.18 -8.34
N GLY A 18 5.88 -17.18 -9.00
CA GLY A 18 4.97 -18.31 -9.08
C GLY A 18 3.94 -18.37 -7.97
N LYS A 19 3.51 -17.19 -7.48
CA LYS A 19 2.49 -17.00 -6.46
C LYS A 19 1.17 -17.71 -6.80
N THR A 20 0.55 -17.36 -7.93
CA THR A 20 -0.73 -17.96 -8.38
C THR A 20 -0.60 -19.47 -8.59
N THR A 21 0.56 -19.95 -9.09
CA THR A 21 0.82 -21.40 -9.21
C THR A 21 0.83 -22.08 -7.84
N LEU A 22 1.42 -21.45 -6.81
CA LEU A 22 1.40 -21.98 -5.44
C LEU A 22 0.00 -21.93 -4.83
N SER A 23 -0.74 -20.84 -5.05
CA SER A 23 -2.14 -20.69 -4.61
C SER A 23 -3.02 -21.81 -5.18
N GLU A 24 -2.91 -22.08 -6.49
CA GLU A 24 -3.60 -23.20 -7.16
C GLU A 24 -3.16 -24.56 -6.59
N ALA A 25 -1.86 -24.75 -6.32
CA ALA A 25 -1.34 -25.99 -5.75
C ALA A 25 -1.88 -26.25 -4.33
N ILE A 26 -1.98 -25.21 -3.50
CA ILE A 26 -2.60 -25.29 -2.15
C ILE A 26 -4.07 -25.69 -2.25
N LEU A 27 -4.84 -25.01 -3.11
CA LEU A 27 -6.27 -25.30 -3.30
C LEU A 27 -6.52 -26.70 -3.86
N TYR A 28 -5.62 -27.18 -4.73
CA TYR A 28 -5.68 -28.55 -5.27
C TYR A 28 -5.34 -29.60 -4.20
N SER A 29 -4.27 -29.40 -3.42
CA SER A 29 -3.90 -30.30 -2.31
C SER A 29 -4.99 -30.38 -1.24
N ALA A 30 -5.66 -29.25 -0.96
CA ALA A 30 -6.79 -29.20 -0.03
C ALA A 30 -8.10 -29.75 -0.64
N GLY A 31 -8.11 -30.18 -1.91
CA GLY A 31 -9.29 -30.74 -2.57
C GLY A 31 -10.39 -29.71 -2.91
N SER A 32 -10.12 -28.43 -2.79
CA SER A 32 -11.07 -27.34 -3.10
C SER A 32 -11.27 -27.16 -4.61
N ILE A 33 -10.27 -27.46 -5.40
CA ILE A 33 -10.35 -27.51 -6.86
C ILE A 33 -10.03 -28.91 -7.38
N ARG A 34 -10.67 -29.31 -8.48
CA ARG A 34 -10.53 -30.67 -9.06
C ARG A 34 -9.38 -30.79 -10.05
N LYS A 35 -8.92 -29.68 -10.61
CA LYS A 35 -7.87 -29.62 -11.62
C LYS A 35 -6.91 -28.52 -11.22
N LEU A 36 -5.61 -28.83 -11.30
CA LEU A 36 -4.57 -27.82 -11.10
C LEU A 36 -4.55 -26.88 -12.32
N GLY A 37 -4.94 -25.61 -12.13
CA GLY A 37 -4.85 -24.57 -13.15
C GLY A 37 -3.40 -24.16 -13.41
N ARG A 38 -3.11 -23.65 -14.61
CA ARG A 38 -1.80 -23.13 -14.99
C ARG A 38 -1.93 -21.75 -15.60
N VAL A 39 -1.09 -20.82 -15.15
CA VAL A 39 -1.03 -19.47 -15.70
C VAL A 39 -0.73 -19.48 -17.19
N ASP A 40 0.23 -20.32 -17.64
CA ASP A 40 0.60 -20.47 -19.05
C ASP A 40 -0.56 -20.94 -19.94
N ASN A 41 -1.50 -21.70 -19.39
CA ASN A 41 -2.65 -22.22 -20.11
C ASN A 41 -3.88 -21.29 -19.97
N GLN A 42 -3.79 -20.21 -19.19
CA GLN A 42 -4.88 -19.28 -18.88
C GLN A 42 -6.13 -19.97 -18.29
N ASP A 43 -5.93 -21.11 -17.56
CA ASP A 43 -7.00 -21.92 -16.98
C ASP A 43 -6.96 -21.96 -15.44
N THR A 44 -6.33 -20.97 -14.81
CA THR A 44 -6.29 -20.80 -13.36
C THR A 44 -7.69 -20.51 -12.78
N PHE A 45 -7.95 -21.01 -11.58
CA PHE A 45 -9.19 -20.76 -10.85
C PHE A 45 -9.26 -19.33 -10.31
N LEU A 46 -8.10 -18.75 -9.94
CA LEU A 46 -8.03 -17.44 -9.31
C LEU A 46 -7.97 -16.29 -10.33
N ASP A 47 -7.12 -16.37 -11.37
CA ASP A 47 -6.99 -15.29 -12.36
C ASP A 47 -8.09 -15.42 -13.43
N THR A 48 -9.25 -14.82 -13.15
CA THR A 48 -10.46 -14.94 -13.98
C THR A 48 -10.67 -13.76 -14.93
N GLY A 49 -10.03 -12.61 -14.65
CA GLY A 49 -10.13 -11.42 -15.46
C GLY A 49 -9.42 -11.55 -16.82
N ASP A 50 -10.06 -11.10 -17.92
CA ASP A 50 -9.49 -11.16 -19.27
C ASP A 50 -8.13 -10.47 -19.37
N MET A 51 -7.93 -9.34 -18.64
CA MET A 51 -6.67 -8.61 -18.60
C MET A 51 -5.60 -9.38 -17.81
N GLU A 52 -5.98 -10.01 -16.70
CA GLU A 52 -5.08 -10.84 -15.87
C GLU A 52 -4.60 -12.04 -16.68
N ARG A 53 -5.53 -12.73 -17.38
CA ARG A 53 -5.20 -13.85 -18.27
C ARG A 53 -4.33 -13.46 -19.45
N ALA A 54 -4.63 -12.33 -20.10
CA ALA A 54 -3.87 -11.86 -21.26
C ALA A 54 -2.42 -11.51 -20.91
N ARG A 55 -2.17 -11.04 -19.68
CA ARG A 55 -0.85 -10.61 -19.21
C ARG A 55 -0.14 -11.64 -18.34
N GLY A 56 -0.86 -12.64 -17.82
CA GLY A 56 -0.34 -13.62 -16.87
C GLY A 56 0.03 -13.03 -15.51
N ILE A 57 -0.60 -11.90 -15.10
CA ILE A 57 -0.37 -11.24 -13.81
C ILE A 57 -1.68 -11.02 -13.07
N THR A 58 -1.67 -11.21 -11.75
CA THR A 58 -2.79 -10.84 -10.88
C THR A 58 -2.82 -9.33 -10.71
N ILE A 59 -3.95 -8.69 -11.00
CA ILE A 59 -4.17 -7.24 -10.89
C ILE A 59 -4.93 -6.93 -9.60
N PHE A 60 -5.98 -7.68 -9.32
CA PHE A 60 -6.83 -7.52 -8.14
C PHE A 60 -6.70 -8.72 -7.21
N SER A 61 -6.75 -8.46 -5.90
CA SER A 61 -6.75 -9.53 -4.90
C SER A 61 -7.97 -10.43 -5.04
N LYS A 62 -7.74 -11.74 -5.02
CA LYS A 62 -8.76 -12.80 -5.15
C LYS A 62 -8.85 -13.60 -3.87
N GLN A 63 -10.06 -14.03 -3.57
CA GLN A 63 -10.37 -14.85 -2.39
C GLN A 63 -10.70 -16.28 -2.79
N ALA A 64 -10.17 -17.25 -2.06
CA ALA A 64 -10.61 -18.65 -2.13
C ALA A 64 -10.68 -19.26 -0.72
N ALA A 65 -11.73 -20.01 -0.45
CA ALA A 65 -11.86 -20.75 0.79
C ALA A 65 -11.43 -22.21 0.59
N TYR A 66 -10.74 -22.77 1.58
CA TYR A 66 -10.40 -24.20 1.62
C TYR A 66 -10.46 -24.75 3.05
N ASN A 67 -10.60 -26.06 3.18
CA ASN A 67 -10.54 -26.76 4.45
C ASN A 67 -9.36 -27.72 4.44
N TYR A 68 -8.64 -27.78 5.56
CA TYR A 68 -7.53 -28.69 5.76
C TYR A 68 -7.50 -29.19 7.20
N ASN A 69 -7.37 -30.51 7.42
CA ASN A 69 -7.35 -31.14 8.74
C ASN A 69 -8.49 -30.71 9.70
N GLY A 70 -9.66 -30.36 9.14
CA GLY A 70 -10.81 -29.89 9.92
C GLY A 70 -10.81 -28.41 10.27
N SER A 71 -9.76 -27.67 9.92
CA SER A 71 -9.68 -26.20 10.02
C SER A 71 -10.14 -25.55 8.71
N SER A 72 -10.72 -24.35 8.83
CA SER A 72 -11.17 -23.54 7.67
C SER A 72 -10.19 -22.41 7.40
N TYR A 73 -9.82 -22.24 6.15
CA TYR A 73 -8.88 -21.21 5.69
C TYR A 73 -9.49 -20.35 4.60
N THR A 74 -9.13 -19.07 4.63
CA THR A 74 -9.37 -18.15 3.52
C THR A 74 -8.02 -17.74 2.93
N LEU A 75 -7.77 -18.11 1.70
CA LEU A 75 -6.60 -17.70 0.95
C LEU A 75 -6.92 -16.40 0.20
N LEU A 76 -6.08 -15.39 0.37
CA LEU A 76 -6.11 -14.13 -0.38
C LEU A 76 -4.89 -14.07 -1.29
N ASP A 77 -5.12 -14.19 -2.60
CA ASP A 77 -4.08 -14.05 -3.62
C ASP A 77 -3.93 -12.58 -4.00
N THR A 78 -2.76 -11.98 -3.77
CA THR A 78 -2.51 -10.54 -3.97
C THR A 78 -1.80 -10.27 -5.28
N PRO A 79 -1.86 -9.04 -5.83
CA PRO A 79 -1.01 -8.65 -6.94
C PRO A 79 0.48 -8.79 -6.61
N GLY A 80 1.29 -9.23 -7.60
CA GLY A 80 2.74 -9.34 -7.47
C GLY A 80 3.52 -8.18 -8.07
N HIS A 81 2.86 -7.30 -8.85
CA HIS A 81 3.49 -6.17 -9.52
C HIS A 81 3.53 -4.93 -8.64
N VAL A 82 4.63 -4.18 -8.68
CA VAL A 82 4.84 -2.98 -7.87
C VAL A 82 3.75 -1.92 -8.08
N ASP A 83 3.23 -1.78 -9.30
CA ASP A 83 2.17 -0.81 -9.63
C ASP A 83 0.84 -1.07 -8.88
N PHE A 84 0.64 -2.30 -8.38
CA PHE A 84 -0.54 -2.71 -7.61
C PHE A 84 -0.24 -2.89 -6.12
N SER A 85 0.87 -2.36 -5.63
CA SER A 85 1.29 -2.51 -4.23
C SER A 85 0.28 -1.92 -3.24
N ALA A 86 -0.49 -0.91 -3.62
CA ALA A 86 -1.54 -0.33 -2.79
C ALA A 86 -2.69 -1.33 -2.53
N GLU A 87 -3.13 -2.06 -3.56
CA GLU A 87 -4.12 -3.15 -3.40
C GLU A 87 -3.56 -4.27 -2.52
N THR A 88 -2.27 -4.59 -2.68
CA THR A 88 -1.59 -5.56 -1.82
C THR A 88 -1.57 -5.07 -0.37
N GLU A 89 -1.18 -3.83 -0.11
CA GLU A 89 -1.14 -3.26 1.25
C GLU A 89 -2.51 -3.33 1.94
N ARG A 90 -3.58 -2.95 1.25
CA ARG A 90 -4.95 -3.05 1.79
C ARG A 90 -5.33 -4.47 2.17
N THR A 91 -4.91 -5.44 1.37
CA THR A 91 -5.16 -6.87 1.65
C THR A 91 -4.42 -7.34 2.91
N LEU A 92 -3.21 -6.79 3.20
CA LEU A 92 -2.45 -7.15 4.40
C LEU A 92 -3.23 -6.86 5.69
N TRP A 93 -4.08 -5.85 5.73
CA TRP A 93 -4.80 -5.44 6.96
C TRP A 93 -5.72 -6.50 7.54
N VAL A 94 -6.07 -7.52 6.77
CA VAL A 94 -7.00 -8.59 7.16
C VAL A 94 -6.35 -9.97 7.27
N LEU A 95 -5.03 -10.07 7.13
CA LEU A 95 -4.31 -11.34 7.23
C LEU A 95 -4.06 -11.76 8.68
N ASP A 96 -4.10 -13.07 8.92
CA ASP A 96 -3.62 -13.69 10.17
C ASP A 96 -2.18 -14.20 10.01
N ALA A 97 -1.82 -14.63 8.80
CA ALA A 97 -0.45 -14.96 8.43
C ALA A 97 -0.25 -14.75 6.93
N ALA A 98 0.99 -14.66 6.50
CA ALA A 98 1.38 -14.47 5.10
C ALA A 98 2.33 -15.56 4.63
N VAL A 99 2.19 -15.98 3.36
CA VAL A 99 3.17 -16.79 2.64
C VAL A 99 3.89 -15.88 1.66
N LEU A 100 5.18 -15.65 1.89
CA LEU A 100 6.04 -14.87 1.01
C LEU A 100 6.74 -15.82 0.04
N VAL A 101 6.35 -15.76 -1.25
CA VAL A 101 6.88 -16.63 -2.30
C VAL A 101 8.08 -15.97 -2.96
N ILE A 102 9.19 -16.68 -3.00
CA ILE A 102 10.46 -16.21 -3.56
C ILE A 102 10.91 -17.20 -4.65
N SER A 103 11.36 -16.67 -5.79
CA SER A 103 11.94 -17.52 -6.86
C SER A 103 13.33 -17.99 -6.45
N GLY A 104 13.59 -19.30 -6.49
CA GLY A 104 14.90 -19.89 -6.23
C GLY A 104 15.98 -19.48 -7.25
N MET A 105 15.56 -19.04 -8.45
CA MET A 105 16.46 -18.50 -9.46
C MET A 105 16.87 -17.05 -9.19
N ASP A 106 15.87 -16.22 -8.83
CA ASP A 106 16.04 -14.77 -8.74
C ASP A 106 16.42 -14.32 -7.33
N GLY A 107 16.11 -15.12 -6.29
CA GLY A 107 16.36 -14.80 -4.90
C GLY A 107 15.51 -13.64 -4.39
N VAL A 108 16.01 -12.95 -3.36
CA VAL A 108 15.32 -11.81 -2.74
C VAL A 108 15.41 -10.59 -3.65
N GLN A 109 14.26 -10.08 -4.11
CA GLN A 109 14.13 -8.91 -4.98
C GLN A 109 13.76 -7.65 -4.17
N GLY A 110 13.95 -6.44 -4.73
CA GLY A 110 13.61 -5.18 -4.06
C GLY A 110 12.14 -5.11 -3.61
N HIS A 111 11.21 -5.58 -4.44
CA HIS A 111 9.79 -5.64 -4.06
C HIS A 111 9.53 -6.63 -2.91
N THR A 112 10.27 -7.74 -2.84
CA THR A 112 10.22 -8.68 -1.70
C THR A 112 10.57 -7.98 -0.38
N GLU A 113 11.57 -7.09 -0.38
CA GLU A 113 11.95 -6.31 0.80
C GLU A 113 10.88 -5.26 1.17
N THR A 114 10.21 -4.67 0.17
CA THR A 114 9.06 -3.78 0.41
C THR A 114 7.93 -4.54 1.11
N LEU A 115 7.54 -5.70 0.58
CA LEU A 115 6.52 -6.56 1.19
C LEU A 115 6.92 -7.00 2.60
N TRP A 116 8.19 -7.38 2.80
CA TRP A 116 8.73 -7.73 4.12
C TRP A 116 8.62 -6.58 5.12
N SER A 117 8.94 -5.36 4.69
CA SER A 117 8.85 -4.16 5.53
C SER A 117 7.40 -3.84 5.93
N LEU A 118 6.44 -3.99 5.02
CA LEU A 118 5.01 -3.84 5.30
C LEU A 118 4.52 -4.92 6.29
N LEU A 119 4.88 -6.18 6.06
CA LEU A 119 4.54 -7.30 6.96
C LEU A 119 5.14 -7.10 8.37
N LYS A 120 6.37 -6.56 8.45
CA LYS A 120 7.02 -6.22 9.73
C LYS A 120 6.26 -5.11 10.45
N ARG A 121 5.89 -4.04 9.75
CA ARG A 121 5.15 -2.91 10.31
C ARG A 121 3.78 -3.33 10.87
N LEU A 122 3.08 -4.21 10.15
CA LEU A 122 1.76 -4.71 10.54
C LEU A 122 1.80 -5.87 11.53
N GLY A 123 3.00 -6.36 11.89
CA GLY A 123 3.17 -7.46 12.82
C GLY A 123 2.67 -8.82 12.31
N ILE A 124 2.53 -9.00 10.98
CA ILE A 124 1.96 -10.22 10.39
C ILE A 124 3.00 -11.36 10.40
N PRO A 125 2.69 -12.55 10.94
CA PRO A 125 3.53 -13.75 10.86
C PRO A 125 3.80 -14.14 9.41
N VAL A 126 5.02 -14.61 9.09
CA VAL A 126 5.44 -14.90 7.72
C VAL A 126 6.03 -16.30 7.60
N PHE A 127 5.51 -17.05 6.65
CA PHE A 127 6.09 -18.27 6.11
C PHE A 127 6.73 -17.95 4.77
N ILE A 128 7.93 -18.45 4.51
CA ILE A 128 8.64 -18.22 3.25
C ILE A 128 8.59 -19.50 2.42
N PHE A 129 8.18 -19.39 1.15
CA PHE A 129 8.23 -20.50 0.21
C PHE A 129 9.17 -20.16 -0.94
N VAL A 130 10.33 -20.83 -0.98
CA VAL A 130 11.29 -20.71 -2.07
C VAL A 130 10.87 -21.64 -3.19
N ASN A 131 10.28 -21.07 -4.23
CA ASN A 131 9.66 -21.77 -5.35
C ASN A 131 10.65 -21.99 -6.51
N LYS A 132 10.28 -22.82 -7.48
CA LYS A 132 11.06 -23.13 -8.71
C LYS A 132 12.40 -23.80 -8.43
N MET A 133 12.53 -24.55 -7.34
CA MET A 133 13.76 -25.27 -7.00
C MET A 133 14.11 -26.43 -7.96
N ASP A 134 13.21 -26.77 -8.88
CA ASP A 134 13.41 -27.73 -9.96
C ASP A 134 14.16 -27.16 -11.18
N GLN A 135 14.42 -25.85 -11.21
CA GLN A 135 15.15 -25.21 -12.30
C GLN A 135 16.67 -25.32 -12.11
N GLN A 136 17.40 -25.42 -13.24
CA GLN A 136 18.87 -25.49 -13.22
C GLN A 136 19.47 -24.17 -12.73
N GLY A 137 20.45 -24.23 -11.83
CA GLY A 137 21.14 -23.05 -11.27
C GLY A 137 20.54 -22.54 -9.95
N THR A 138 19.53 -23.23 -9.40
CA THR A 138 19.05 -22.94 -8.03
C THR A 138 20.03 -23.54 -7.01
N ASP A 139 20.33 -22.76 -5.98
CA ASP A 139 21.19 -23.18 -4.87
C ASP A 139 20.52 -22.82 -3.53
N ARG A 140 20.20 -23.86 -2.75
CA ARG A 140 19.50 -23.72 -1.47
C ARG A 140 20.33 -22.95 -0.44
N ALA A 141 21.63 -23.23 -0.35
CA ALA A 141 22.51 -22.59 0.61
C ALA A 141 22.65 -21.09 0.32
N ARG A 142 22.85 -20.74 -0.95
CA ARG A 142 22.90 -19.36 -1.43
C ARG A 142 21.61 -18.59 -1.10
N ILE A 143 20.45 -19.20 -1.34
CA ILE A 143 19.17 -18.54 -1.03
C ILE A 143 18.97 -18.37 0.47
N MET A 144 19.31 -19.38 1.29
CA MET A 144 19.25 -19.23 2.75
C MET A 144 20.13 -18.09 3.25
N GLU A 145 21.33 -17.96 2.73
CA GLU A 145 22.23 -16.85 3.06
C GLU A 145 21.62 -15.49 2.68
N GLN A 146 21.01 -15.37 1.48
CA GLN A 146 20.31 -14.15 1.07
C GLN A 146 19.12 -13.83 1.98
N LEU A 147 18.32 -14.82 2.37
CA LEU A 147 17.19 -14.64 3.29
C LEU A 147 17.67 -14.14 4.65
N LYS A 148 18.72 -14.75 5.20
CA LYS A 148 19.30 -14.34 6.47
C LYS A 148 19.84 -12.91 6.43
N ASN A 149 20.58 -12.55 5.38
CA ASN A 149 21.20 -11.24 5.24
C ASN A 149 20.22 -10.11 4.91
N ARG A 150 19.21 -10.36 4.08
CA ARG A 150 18.31 -9.32 3.54
C ARG A 150 16.97 -9.22 4.25
N LEU A 151 16.48 -10.29 4.87
CA LEU A 151 15.17 -10.31 5.54
C LEU A 151 15.32 -10.47 7.05
N SER A 152 15.85 -11.59 7.54
CA SER A 152 16.09 -11.83 8.96
C SER A 152 17.04 -12.99 9.19
N GLU A 153 17.98 -12.84 10.14
CA GLU A 153 18.87 -13.92 10.61
C GLU A 153 18.08 -15.12 11.17
N SER A 154 16.85 -14.89 11.65
CA SER A 154 15.96 -15.91 12.20
C SER A 154 15.17 -16.70 11.12
N CYS A 155 15.58 -16.67 9.85
CA CYS A 155 15.06 -17.58 8.82
C CYS A 155 15.60 -18.99 9.05
N VAL A 156 14.73 -19.99 9.23
CA VAL A 156 15.07 -21.39 9.53
C VAL A 156 14.48 -22.32 8.47
N ASP A 157 15.26 -23.32 8.04
CA ASP A 157 14.85 -24.31 7.06
C ASP A 157 13.93 -25.38 7.65
N PHE A 158 12.65 -25.36 7.27
CA PHE A 158 11.62 -26.28 7.79
C PHE A 158 11.44 -27.56 6.97
N ASN A 159 12.14 -27.73 5.82
CA ASN A 159 12.22 -29.03 5.17
C ASN A 159 13.21 -29.98 5.90
N ASN A 160 14.16 -29.39 6.65
CA ASN A 160 15.11 -30.14 7.48
C ASN A 160 15.46 -29.28 8.70
N ILE A 161 14.61 -29.34 9.74
CA ILE A 161 14.73 -28.48 10.91
C ILE A 161 16.00 -28.77 11.69
N ASP A 162 16.86 -27.77 11.81
CA ASP A 162 17.97 -27.78 12.75
C ASP A 162 17.55 -27.07 14.04
N TYR A 163 17.38 -27.83 15.10
CA TYR A 163 16.94 -27.29 16.40
C TYR A 163 17.99 -26.39 17.07
N GLU A 164 19.27 -26.46 16.68
CA GLU A 164 20.29 -25.52 17.10
C GLU A 164 20.02 -24.13 16.49
N GLU A 165 19.71 -24.06 15.18
CA GLU A 165 19.28 -22.81 14.55
C GLU A 165 17.98 -22.25 15.18
N VAL A 166 17.01 -23.11 15.48
CA VAL A 166 15.76 -22.71 16.16
C VAL A 166 16.07 -22.11 17.54
N ALA A 167 16.95 -22.75 18.30
CA ALA A 167 17.36 -22.32 19.64
C ALA A 167 18.01 -20.93 19.62
N MET A 168 18.76 -20.60 18.58
CA MET A 168 19.41 -19.29 18.43
C MET A 168 18.43 -18.14 18.18
N CYS A 169 17.18 -18.43 17.83
CA CYS A 169 16.17 -17.40 17.56
C CYS A 169 15.53 -16.80 18.83
N HIS A 170 15.59 -17.49 19.99
CA HIS A 170 14.94 -17.03 21.22
C HIS A 170 15.55 -17.67 22.48
N GLU A 171 15.68 -16.90 23.58
CA GLU A 171 16.27 -17.38 24.85
C GLU A 171 15.57 -18.63 25.41
N GLU A 172 14.24 -18.65 25.45
CA GLU A 172 13.46 -19.79 25.95
C GLU A 172 13.64 -21.04 25.08
N ALA A 173 13.81 -20.87 23.75
CA ALA A 173 14.12 -21.97 22.84
C ALA A 173 15.54 -22.51 23.09
N LEU A 174 16.50 -21.65 23.41
CA LEU A 174 17.84 -22.06 23.76
C LEU A 174 17.86 -22.85 25.08
N GLU A 175 17.13 -22.40 26.11
CA GLU A 175 16.99 -23.13 27.37
C GLU A 175 16.40 -24.54 27.13
N GLN A 176 15.32 -24.63 26.38
CA GLN A 176 14.66 -25.90 26.09
C GLN A 176 15.57 -26.84 25.27
N PHE A 177 16.32 -26.30 24.29
CA PHE A 177 17.27 -27.06 23.49
C PHE A 177 18.44 -27.59 24.33
N LEU A 178 18.98 -26.79 25.26
CA LEU A 178 20.06 -27.22 26.16
C LEU A 178 19.62 -28.36 27.10
N GLU A 179 18.33 -28.42 27.46
CA GLU A 179 17.78 -29.46 28.31
C GLU A 179 17.46 -30.76 27.57
N SER A 180 16.91 -30.65 26.34
CA SER A 180 16.33 -31.79 25.63
C SER A 180 16.87 -32.03 24.21
N ALA A 181 17.77 -31.18 23.71
CA ALA A 181 18.21 -31.14 22.31
C ALA A 181 17.04 -31.01 21.30
N HIS A 182 15.90 -30.47 21.75
CA HIS A 182 14.68 -30.30 20.97
C HIS A 182 13.93 -29.04 21.44
N VAL A 183 13.18 -28.41 20.54
CA VAL A 183 12.26 -27.29 20.85
C VAL A 183 10.85 -27.74 20.47
N ASP A 184 9.87 -27.57 21.36
CA ASP A 184 8.52 -28.04 21.12
C ASP A 184 7.74 -27.15 20.14
N ASP A 185 6.72 -27.76 19.49
CA ASP A 185 5.91 -27.08 18.47
C ASP A 185 5.11 -25.89 19.04
N VAL A 186 4.76 -25.90 20.33
CA VAL A 186 3.99 -24.82 20.96
C VAL A 186 4.87 -23.57 21.08
N LEU A 187 6.13 -23.74 21.49
CA LEU A 187 7.10 -22.65 21.53
C LEU A 187 7.44 -22.16 20.14
N MET A 188 7.66 -23.06 19.17
CA MET A 188 7.90 -22.70 17.77
C MET A 188 6.73 -21.92 17.19
N SER A 189 5.48 -22.36 17.42
CA SER A 189 4.27 -21.63 17.01
C SER A 189 4.26 -20.20 17.58
N ARG A 190 4.51 -20.04 18.89
CA ARG A 190 4.58 -18.72 19.52
C ARG A 190 5.68 -17.83 18.90
N MET A 191 6.87 -18.38 18.68
CA MET A 191 7.98 -17.65 18.06
C MET A 191 7.64 -17.19 16.64
N ILE A 192 6.97 -18.01 15.83
CA ILE A 192 6.50 -17.65 14.48
C ILE A 192 5.44 -16.56 14.56
N MET A 193 4.42 -16.73 15.42
CA MET A 193 3.36 -15.75 15.59
C MET A 193 3.85 -14.39 16.10
N GLU A 194 4.90 -14.36 16.94
CA GLU A 194 5.56 -13.16 17.43
C GLU A 194 6.64 -12.61 16.47
N ARG A 195 6.81 -13.22 15.28
CA ARG A 195 7.82 -12.84 14.28
C ARG A 195 9.27 -12.90 14.80
N LYS A 196 9.55 -13.82 15.68
CA LYS A 196 10.91 -14.10 16.18
C LYS A 196 11.62 -15.19 15.36
N MET A 197 10.85 -15.99 14.63
CA MET A 197 11.34 -17.03 13.73
C MET A 197 10.50 -17.06 12.46
N PHE A 198 11.14 -17.37 11.32
CA PHE A 198 10.50 -17.39 10.01
C PHE A 198 10.75 -18.73 9.31
N PRO A 199 9.73 -19.61 9.22
CA PRO A 199 9.84 -20.89 8.55
C PRO A 199 10.10 -20.72 7.05
N VAL A 200 11.10 -21.41 6.52
CA VAL A 200 11.45 -21.43 5.10
C VAL A 200 11.22 -22.83 4.55
N TYR A 201 10.39 -22.92 3.52
CA TYR A 201 10.12 -24.15 2.77
C TYR A 201 10.68 -24.03 1.36
N PHE A 202 11.37 -25.05 0.88
CA PHE A 202 11.91 -25.13 -0.47
C PHE A 202 11.10 -26.12 -1.30
N GLY A 203 10.73 -25.72 -2.52
CA GLY A 203 9.92 -26.59 -3.35
C GLY A 203 9.74 -26.12 -4.79
N SER A 204 8.82 -26.77 -5.46
CA SER A 204 8.33 -26.40 -6.79
C SER A 204 6.80 -26.55 -6.81
N ALA A 205 6.10 -25.44 -6.80
CA ALA A 205 4.64 -25.42 -6.85
C ALA A 205 4.11 -26.14 -8.11
N LEU A 206 4.78 -25.95 -9.25
CA LEU A 206 4.43 -26.59 -10.53
C LEU A 206 4.54 -28.13 -10.46
N ARG A 207 5.47 -28.65 -9.64
CA ARG A 207 5.72 -30.08 -9.44
C ARG A 207 5.03 -30.64 -8.19
N MET A 208 4.31 -29.80 -7.45
CA MET A 208 3.68 -30.13 -6.15
C MET A 208 4.69 -30.51 -5.05
N ASN A 209 5.98 -30.20 -5.22
CA ASN A 209 7.01 -30.50 -4.22
C ASN A 209 7.06 -29.39 -3.15
N GLY A 210 7.11 -29.76 -1.88
CA GLY A 210 7.17 -28.82 -0.74
C GLY A 210 5.84 -28.15 -0.40
N VAL A 211 4.77 -28.37 -1.18
CA VAL A 211 3.47 -27.74 -1.00
C VAL A 211 2.73 -28.31 0.20
N GLU A 212 2.75 -29.63 0.34
CA GLU A 212 2.10 -30.32 1.48
C GLU A 212 2.81 -29.99 2.79
N GLU A 213 4.13 -29.91 2.80
CA GLU A 213 4.95 -29.50 3.94
C GLU A 213 4.61 -28.07 4.37
N LEU A 214 4.46 -27.15 3.43
CA LEU A 214 4.03 -25.78 3.71
C LEU A 214 2.63 -25.74 4.34
N ILE A 215 1.66 -26.45 3.75
CA ILE A 215 0.27 -26.47 4.27
C ILE A 215 0.23 -27.06 5.68
N ASN A 216 0.95 -28.16 5.91
CA ASN A 216 1.07 -28.78 7.23
C ASN A 216 1.72 -27.82 8.24
N GLY A 217 2.76 -27.08 7.83
CA GLY A 217 3.41 -26.08 8.68
C GLY A 217 2.45 -24.93 9.04
N ILE A 218 1.66 -24.45 8.09
CA ILE A 218 0.62 -23.43 8.36
C ILE A 218 -0.41 -23.97 9.34
N ASP A 219 -0.92 -25.18 9.12
CA ASP A 219 -1.93 -25.81 10.00
C ASP A 219 -1.39 -26.08 11.42
N THR A 220 -0.10 -26.36 11.55
CA THR A 220 0.56 -26.66 12.84
C THR A 220 0.89 -25.39 13.63
N TYR A 221 1.41 -24.35 12.96
CA TYR A 221 2.05 -23.22 13.64
C TYR A 221 1.23 -21.92 13.62
N VAL A 222 0.21 -21.79 12.75
CA VAL A 222 -0.66 -20.62 12.79
C VAL A 222 -1.77 -20.82 13.81
N SER A 223 -1.79 -19.98 14.82
CA SER A 223 -2.89 -19.97 15.80
C SER A 223 -4.00 -19.03 15.36
N CYS A 224 -5.25 -19.41 15.62
CA CYS A 224 -6.40 -18.53 15.43
C CYS A 224 -6.32 -17.35 16.41
N PRO A 225 -6.50 -16.09 15.95
CA PRO A 225 -6.59 -14.95 16.85
C PRO A 225 -7.73 -15.12 17.87
N ASP A 226 -7.53 -14.55 19.06
CA ASP A 226 -8.58 -14.44 20.06
C ASP A 226 -9.50 -13.26 19.69
N TYR A 227 -10.69 -13.58 19.23
CA TYR A 227 -11.70 -12.61 18.82
C TYR A 227 -12.63 -12.26 19.98
N GLY A 228 -12.82 -10.97 20.23
CA GLY A 228 -13.79 -10.50 21.23
C GLY A 228 -15.24 -10.91 20.92
N GLU A 229 -16.12 -10.84 21.93
CA GLU A 229 -17.55 -11.16 21.79
C GLU A 229 -18.35 -10.06 21.07
N GLU A 230 -17.91 -8.81 21.15
CA GLU A 230 -18.57 -7.67 20.52
C GLU A 230 -18.24 -7.62 19.03
N PHE A 231 -19.24 -7.23 18.22
CA PHE A 231 -19.05 -7.11 16.78
C PHE A 231 -18.00 -6.04 16.44
N SER A 232 -17.03 -6.47 15.65
CA SER A 232 -16.08 -5.58 15.00
C SER A 232 -15.64 -6.14 13.65
N ALA A 233 -15.24 -5.26 12.72
CA ALA A 233 -14.79 -5.67 11.39
C ALA A 233 -13.80 -4.66 10.82
N LYS A 234 -12.88 -5.15 9.98
CA LYS A 234 -11.94 -4.33 9.17
C LYS A 234 -12.37 -4.33 7.72
N VAL A 235 -12.59 -3.15 7.15
CA VAL A 235 -12.85 -2.97 5.72
C VAL A 235 -11.51 -2.86 4.99
N TYR A 236 -11.26 -3.72 4.01
CA TYR A 236 -10.00 -3.67 3.27
C TYR A 236 -10.16 -3.29 1.79
N LYS A 237 -11.37 -3.44 1.23
CA LYS A 237 -11.62 -3.21 -0.19
C LYS A 237 -13.07 -2.81 -0.44
N ILE A 238 -13.27 -1.93 -1.42
CA ILE A 238 -14.59 -1.61 -1.99
C ILE A 238 -14.57 -2.07 -3.45
N THR A 239 -15.65 -2.69 -3.92
CA THR A 239 -15.84 -3.02 -5.33
C THR A 239 -17.28 -2.81 -5.74
N ARG A 240 -17.56 -2.96 -7.04
CA ARG A 240 -18.93 -3.00 -7.57
C ARG A 240 -19.13 -4.26 -8.39
N ASP A 241 -20.27 -4.89 -8.25
CA ASP A 241 -20.62 -6.04 -9.07
C ASP A 241 -21.06 -5.62 -10.50
N ASP A 242 -21.34 -6.60 -11.38
CA ASP A 242 -21.75 -6.37 -12.76
C ASP A 242 -23.02 -5.54 -12.91
N ARG A 243 -23.80 -5.40 -11.84
CA ARG A 243 -25.01 -4.57 -11.79
C ARG A 243 -24.73 -3.17 -11.23
N GLY A 244 -23.48 -2.89 -10.85
CA GLY A 244 -23.07 -1.63 -10.23
C GLY A 244 -23.40 -1.55 -8.73
N GLU A 245 -23.86 -2.65 -8.10
CA GLU A 245 -24.11 -2.68 -6.66
C GLU A 245 -22.79 -2.61 -5.90
N ARG A 246 -22.71 -1.71 -4.93
CA ARG A 246 -21.52 -1.49 -4.10
C ARG A 246 -21.33 -2.65 -3.11
N LEU A 247 -20.12 -3.17 -3.07
CA LEU A 247 -19.68 -4.26 -2.21
C LEU A 247 -18.60 -3.74 -1.25
N THR A 248 -18.84 -3.84 0.04
CA THR A 248 -17.85 -3.58 1.09
C THR A 248 -17.22 -4.91 1.51
N HIS A 249 -15.95 -5.12 1.16
CA HIS A 249 -15.20 -6.29 1.56
C HIS A 249 -14.58 -6.07 2.92
N LEU A 250 -14.84 -6.98 3.85
CA LEU A 250 -14.39 -6.88 5.24
C LEU A 250 -14.05 -8.24 5.84
N LYS A 251 -13.24 -8.20 6.89
CA LYS A 251 -13.04 -9.33 7.80
C LYS A 251 -13.73 -9.05 9.12
N VAL A 252 -14.50 -9.98 9.61
CA VAL A 252 -15.11 -9.91 10.93
C VAL A 252 -14.04 -10.19 11.98
N CYS A 253 -13.77 -9.22 12.86
CA CYS A 253 -12.71 -9.26 13.87
C CYS A 253 -13.23 -9.50 15.30
N GLY A 254 -14.54 -9.58 15.50
CA GLY A 254 -15.18 -9.85 16.78
C GLY A 254 -16.65 -10.16 16.61
N GLY A 255 -17.22 -10.96 17.50
CA GLY A 255 -18.62 -11.36 17.47
C GLY A 255 -19.07 -12.03 16.18
N SER A 256 -20.18 -11.60 15.63
CA SER A 256 -20.69 -12.07 14.33
C SER A 256 -21.42 -10.97 13.57
N LEU A 257 -21.29 -10.97 12.25
CA LEU A 257 -22.01 -10.10 11.33
C LEU A 257 -23.27 -10.81 10.85
N LYS A 258 -24.44 -10.20 11.02
CA LYS A 258 -25.73 -10.77 10.61
C LYS A 258 -26.36 -10.01 9.45
N SER A 259 -27.02 -10.73 8.56
CA SER A 259 -27.88 -10.12 7.55
C SER A 259 -28.95 -9.26 8.24
N LYS A 260 -29.21 -8.07 7.70
CA LYS A 260 -30.12 -7.05 8.25
C LYS A 260 -29.63 -6.34 9.52
N MET A 261 -28.40 -6.62 10.00
CA MET A 261 -27.77 -5.88 11.09
C MET A 261 -27.59 -4.40 10.70
N LEU A 262 -27.74 -3.51 11.67
CA LEU A 262 -27.47 -2.08 11.52
C LEU A 262 -26.01 -1.80 11.87
N ILE A 263 -25.31 -1.10 10.99
CA ILE A 263 -23.97 -0.56 11.20
C ILE A 263 -24.09 0.96 11.06
N GLY A 264 -23.98 1.67 12.18
CA GLY A 264 -24.33 3.09 12.20
C GLY A 264 -25.78 3.30 11.79
N ASN A 265 -26.02 4.07 10.74
CA ASN A 265 -27.35 4.34 10.18
C ASN A 265 -27.69 3.45 8.97
N GLU A 266 -26.78 2.57 8.55
CA GLU A 266 -26.93 1.76 7.37
C GLU A 266 -27.23 0.29 7.70
N LYS A 267 -27.85 -0.42 6.78
CA LYS A 267 -28.29 -1.79 6.98
C LYS A 267 -27.58 -2.76 6.05
N VAL A 268 -26.97 -3.79 6.61
CA VAL A 268 -26.42 -4.91 5.84
C VAL A 268 -27.56 -5.66 5.13
N ASN A 269 -27.57 -5.67 3.81
CA ASN A 269 -28.60 -6.35 3.03
C ASN A 269 -28.27 -7.82 2.80
N GLN A 270 -27.09 -8.11 2.28
CA GLN A 270 -26.62 -9.46 1.95
C GLN A 270 -25.15 -9.62 2.38
N ILE A 271 -24.81 -10.82 2.83
CA ILE A 271 -23.43 -11.22 3.11
C ILE A 271 -23.02 -12.27 2.09
N ARG A 272 -21.94 -12.01 1.34
CA ARG A 272 -21.39 -12.86 0.28
C ARG A 272 -20.00 -13.36 0.65
N VAL A 273 -19.80 -14.67 0.66
CA VAL A 273 -18.47 -15.29 0.79
C VAL A 273 -18.02 -15.74 -0.59
N TYR A 274 -16.89 -15.20 -1.06
CA TYR A 274 -16.38 -15.46 -2.40
C TYR A 274 -15.47 -16.68 -2.47
N ALA A 275 -15.51 -17.37 -3.61
CA ALA A 275 -14.59 -18.42 -4.00
C ALA A 275 -14.26 -18.22 -5.50
N GLY A 276 -13.19 -17.49 -5.81
CA GLY A 276 -12.94 -16.92 -7.13
C GLY A 276 -14.05 -15.93 -7.50
N ASP A 277 -14.66 -16.06 -8.68
CA ASP A 277 -15.75 -15.17 -9.12
C ASP A 277 -17.13 -15.58 -8.60
N LYS A 278 -17.24 -16.75 -7.98
CA LYS A 278 -18.50 -17.23 -7.43
C LYS A 278 -18.64 -16.87 -5.96
N PHE A 279 -19.85 -16.62 -5.53
CA PHE A 279 -20.11 -16.37 -4.11
C PHE A 279 -21.27 -17.23 -3.57
N THR A 280 -21.22 -17.48 -2.28
CA THR A 280 -22.33 -18.06 -1.52
C THR A 280 -22.88 -17.01 -0.56
N SER A 281 -24.20 -16.84 -0.56
CA SER A 281 -24.87 -15.95 0.40
C SER A 281 -25.08 -16.67 1.73
N ILE A 282 -24.69 -16.00 2.81
CA ILE A 282 -24.88 -16.50 4.17
C ILE A 282 -25.68 -15.50 5.00
N ASN A 283 -26.34 -15.97 6.06
CA ASN A 283 -27.12 -15.13 6.95
C ASN A 283 -26.31 -14.56 8.12
N GLU A 284 -25.23 -15.25 8.50
CA GLU A 284 -24.37 -14.91 9.62
C GLU A 284 -22.92 -15.28 9.28
N ALA A 285 -21.99 -14.35 9.51
CA ALA A 285 -20.55 -14.51 9.35
C ALA A 285 -19.90 -14.39 10.76
N PRO A 286 -19.36 -15.47 11.32
CA PRO A 286 -18.64 -15.43 12.59
C PRO A 286 -17.28 -14.70 12.44
N ALA A 287 -16.66 -14.35 13.57
CA ALA A 287 -15.32 -13.80 13.61
C ALA A 287 -14.32 -14.67 12.82
N GLY A 288 -13.33 -14.04 12.19
CA GLY A 288 -12.39 -14.65 11.25
C GLY A 288 -12.88 -14.72 9.80
N THR A 289 -14.19 -14.55 9.55
CA THR A 289 -14.74 -14.65 8.18
C THR A 289 -14.38 -13.41 7.36
N VAL A 290 -13.82 -13.64 6.17
CA VAL A 290 -13.67 -12.61 5.12
C VAL A 290 -14.88 -12.71 4.19
N CYS A 291 -15.61 -11.61 4.04
CA CYS A 291 -16.81 -11.56 3.23
C CYS A 291 -17.01 -10.18 2.59
N ALA A 292 -17.90 -10.10 1.61
CA ALA A 292 -18.39 -8.85 1.07
C ALA A 292 -19.86 -8.63 1.46
N VAL A 293 -20.20 -7.39 1.78
CA VAL A 293 -21.57 -7.03 2.15
C VAL A 293 -22.14 -5.95 1.23
N THR A 294 -23.45 -6.01 1.01
CA THR A 294 -24.20 -4.96 0.32
C THR A 294 -25.02 -4.15 1.32
N GLY A 295 -25.34 -2.91 0.94
CA GLY A 295 -26.19 -2.01 1.75
C GLY A 295 -25.42 -0.98 2.59
N LEU A 296 -24.08 -0.98 2.52
CA LEU A 296 -23.23 0.03 3.14
C LEU A 296 -22.71 0.99 2.06
N SER A 297 -22.96 2.28 2.19
CA SER A 297 -22.59 3.31 1.21
C SER A 297 -21.48 4.26 1.72
N GLU A 298 -21.33 4.40 3.04
CA GLU A 298 -20.41 5.36 3.65
C GLU A 298 -19.07 4.76 4.07
N THR A 299 -18.94 3.42 4.05
CA THR A 299 -17.70 2.72 4.45
C THR A 299 -16.54 3.01 3.50
N LYS A 300 -15.31 3.01 4.02
CA LYS A 300 -14.08 3.24 3.25
C LYS A 300 -13.10 2.10 3.48
N ALA A 301 -12.23 1.84 2.49
CA ALA A 301 -11.11 0.94 2.70
C ALA A 301 -10.19 1.47 3.81
N GLY A 302 -9.72 0.58 4.69
CA GLY A 302 -8.96 0.94 5.89
C GLY A 302 -9.80 1.19 7.14
N GLN A 303 -11.11 1.42 6.99
CA GLN A 303 -11.97 1.72 8.12
C GLN A 303 -12.16 0.52 9.05
N PHE A 304 -12.09 0.79 10.36
CA PHE A 304 -12.47 -0.15 11.39
C PHE A 304 -13.92 0.11 11.83
N ILE A 305 -14.75 -0.93 11.87
CA ILE A 305 -16.16 -0.86 12.24
C ILE A 305 -16.35 -1.57 13.58
N GLY A 306 -17.05 -0.96 14.53
CA GLY A 306 -17.34 -1.56 15.83
C GLY A 306 -16.40 -1.10 16.94
N ALA A 307 -16.26 -1.91 17.99
CA ALA A 307 -15.52 -1.54 19.19
C ALA A 307 -14.04 -1.97 19.12
N GLY A 308 -13.14 -1.14 19.64
CA GLY A 308 -11.79 -1.54 20.05
C GLY A 308 -10.70 -1.54 18.99
N GLY A 309 -10.88 -0.91 17.83
CA GLY A 309 -9.85 -0.82 16.80
C GLY A 309 -9.67 0.59 16.24
N GLU A 310 -8.59 0.77 15.50
CA GLU A 310 -8.24 2.01 14.81
C GLU A 310 -8.28 1.79 13.29
N ASP A 311 -8.51 2.87 12.54
CA ASP A 311 -8.47 2.85 11.09
C ASP A 311 -7.04 2.61 10.60
N ASN A 312 -6.90 1.84 9.51
CA ASN A 312 -5.62 1.62 8.88
C ASN A 312 -5.35 2.74 7.86
N ILE A 313 -4.17 3.33 7.95
CA ILE A 313 -3.72 4.38 7.03
C ILE A 313 -2.71 3.76 6.06
N PRO A 314 -2.92 3.89 4.73
CA PRO A 314 -1.94 3.45 3.74
C PRO A 314 -0.57 4.10 3.94
N VAL A 315 0.48 3.36 3.68
CA VAL A 315 1.88 3.83 3.71
C VAL A 315 2.38 4.12 2.30
N LEU A 316 1.90 3.31 1.36
CA LEU A 316 2.28 3.43 -0.03
C LEU A 316 1.43 4.52 -0.69
N GLU A 317 2.10 5.55 -1.19
CA GLU A 317 1.46 6.67 -1.89
C GLU A 317 1.87 6.68 -3.36
N PRO A 318 0.96 7.05 -4.28
CA PRO A 318 1.28 7.24 -5.68
C PRO A 318 2.24 8.40 -5.87
N VAL A 319 3.19 8.24 -6.79
CA VAL A 319 4.24 9.24 -7.06
C VAL A 319 4.15 9.84 -8.46
N LEU A 320 3.31 9.30 -9.31
CA LEU A 320 3.09 9.76 -10.68
C LEU A 320 1.67 10.30 -10.81
N ASN A 321 1.55 11.46 -11.45
CA ASN A 321 0.27 12.10 -11.76
C ASN A 321 0.12 12.22 -13.27
N TYR A 322 -1.03 11.88 -13.78
CA TYR A 322 -1.34 11.89 -15.22
C TYR A 322 -2.59 12.70 -15.49
N LYS A 323 -2.49 13.58 -16.50
CA LYS A 323 -3.65 14.24 -17.08
C LYS A 323 -4.46 13.26 -17.93
N LEU A 324 -5.77 13.28 -17.74
CA LEU A 324 -6.71 12.49 -18.53
C LEU A 324 -7.15 13.29 -19.78
N ASN A 325 -6.79 12.81 -20.96
CA ASN A 325 -7.24 13.41 -22.23
C ASN A 325 -8.57 12.79 -22.65
N LEU A 326 -9.58 13.63 -22.83
CA LEU A 326 -10.95 13.21 -23.17
C LEU A 326 -11.19 13.28 -24.68
N PRO A 327 -11.93 12.33 -25.25
CA PRO A 327 -12.42 12.43 -26.63
C PRO A 327 -13.28 13.68 -26.83
N ALA A 328 -13.28 14.25 -28.06
CA ALA A 328 -14.11 15.39 -28.40
C ALA A 328 -15.59 15.10 -28.15
N GLY A 329 -16.27 16.00 -27.46
CA GLY A 329 -17.70 15.87 -27.11
C GLY A 329 -18.00 15.14 -25.81
N THR A 330 -16.99 14.67 -25.08
CA THR A 330 -17.17 14.07 -23.75
C THR A 330 -17.36 15.19 -22.71
N ASP A 331 -18.39 15.07 -21.86
CA ASP A 331 -18.59 15.97 -20.73
C ASP A 331 -17.62 15.59 -19.59
N PRO A 332 -16.65 16.48 -19.23
CA PRO A 332 -15.70 16.20 -18.18
C PRO A 332 -16.33 16.01 -16.80
N VAL A 333 -17.40 16.77 -16.50
CA VAL A 333 -18.06 16.71 -15.19
C VAL A 333 -18.80 15.39 -14.99
N ALA A 334 -19.47 14.90 -16.05
CA ALA A 334 -20.12 13.60 -16.02
C ALA A 334 -19.12 12.45 -15.86
N LEU A 335 -17.95 12.54 -16.51
CA LEU A 335 -16.90 11.55 -16.33
C LEU A 335 -16.23 11.65 -14.94
N LEU A 336 -16.02 12.86 -14.43
CA LEU A 336 -15.47 13.08 -13.09
C LEU A 336 -16.31 12.36 -12.02
N SER A 337 -17.65 12.43 -12.10
CA SER A 337 -18.54 11.70 -11.19
C SER A 337 -18.31 10.19 -11.23
N LYS A 338 -18.08 9.62 -12.42
CA LYS A 338 -17.78 8.20 -12.61
C LYS A 338 -16.38 7.83 -12.08
N LEU A 339 -15.40 8.70 -12.28
CA LEU A 339 -14.05 8.50 -11.75
C LEU A 339 -14.00 8.59 -10.22
N ARG A 340 -14.82 9.44 -9.60
CA ARG A 340 -15.00 9.45 -8.13
C ARG A 340 -15.54 8.12 -7.62
N THR A 341 -16.41 7.46 -8.39
CA THR A 341 -16.89 6.11 -8.06
C THR A 341 -15.75 5.07 -8.14
N LEU A 342 -14.82 5.24 -9.09
CA LEU A 342 -13.64 4.38 -9.20
C LEU A 342 -12.63 4.67 -8.07
N GLU A 343 -12.51 5.92 -7.65
CA GLU A 343 -11.68 6.32 -6.50
C GLU A 343 -12.17 5.71 -5.17
N GLU A 344 -13.48 5.42 -5.02
CA GLU A 344 -13.96 4.65 -3.86
C GLU A 344 -13.40 3.22 -3.85
N GLU A 345 -13.23 2.61 -5.03
CA GLU A 345 -12.65 1.27 -5.20
C GLU A 345 -11.12 1.30 -5.05
N GLU A 346 -10.47 2.34 -5.60
CA GLU A 346 -9.02 2.57 -5.61
C GLU A 346 -8.70 3.96 -5.04
N PRO A 347 -8.66 4.11 -3.71
CA PRO A 347 -8.49 5.42 -3.07
C PRO A 347 -7.20 6.15 -3.47
N GLU A 348 -6.17 5.40 -3.84
CA GLU A 348 -4.87 5.94 -4.25
C GLU A 348 -4.89 6.64 -5.62
N LEU A 349 -5.99 6.56 -6.37
CA LEU A 349 -6.13 7.29 -7.64
C LEU A 349 -6.14 8.79 -7.48
N HIS A 350 -6.46 9.31 -6.30
CA HIS A 350 -6.51 10.75 -5.99
C HIS A 350 -6.99 11.56 -7.20
N VAL A 351 -8.25 11.34 -7.59
CA VAL A 351 -8.83 12.01 -8.76
C VAL A 351 -8.97 13.50 -8.48
N GLU A 352 -8.23 14.35 -9.15
CA GLU A 352 -8.26 15.79 -8.99
C GLU A 352 -8.96 16.46 -10.18
N TRP A 353 -9.78 17.47 -9.89
CA TRP A 353 -10.38 18.35 -10.88
C TRP A 353 -9.73 19.71 -10.81
N ASP A 354 -9.05 20.11 -11.87
CA ASP A 354 -8.56 21.48 -12.00
C ASP A 354 -9.63 22.37 -12.63
N GLU A 355 -10.20 23.28 -11.84
CA GLU A 355 -11.26 24.18 -12.29
C GLU A 355 -10.77 25.21 -13.32
N ASN A 356 -9.48 25.61 -13.25
CA ASN A 356 -8.93 26.61 -14.12
C ASN A 356 -8.73 26.03 -15.53
N PHE A 357 -8.17 24.82 -15.57
CA PHE A 357 -7.86 24.13 -16.84
C PHE A 357 -9.03 23.28 -17.35
N LYS A 358 -10.02 23.01 -16.49
CA LYS A 358 -11.10 22.04 -16.76
C LYS A 358 -10.53 20.65 -17.11
N GLU A 359 -9.51 20.26 -16.36
CA GLU A 359 -8.76 19.03 -16.58
C GLU A 359 -8.96 18.07 -15.42
N ILE A 360 -8.93 16.77 -15.74
CA ILE A 360 -8.95 15.70 -14.74
C ILE A 360 -7.54 15.14 -14.65
N HIS A 361 -7.03 15.04 -13.44
CA HIS A 361 -5.76 14.40 -13.11
C HIS A 361 -6.00 13.20 -12.22
N VAL A 362 -5.17 12.15 -12.40
CA VAL A 362 -5.19 10.95 -11.57
C VAL A 362 -3.78 10.56 -11.16
N SER A 363 -3.62 10.12 -9.93
CA SER A 363 -2.35 9.64 -9.40
C SER A 363 -2.27 8.12 -9.50
N VAL A 364 -1.08 7.59 -9.78
CA VAL A 364 -0.84 6.14 -9.91
C VAL A 364 0.53 5.76 -9.35
N MET A 365 0.64 4.48 -8.93
CA MET A 365 1.90 3.92 -8.43
C MET A 365 2.91 3.68 -9.55
N GLY A 366 2.43 3.36 -10.76
CA GLY A 366 3.29 3.08 -11.91
C GLY A 366 2.54 3.00 -13.25
N PRO A 367 3.28 2.88 -14.36
CA PRO A 367 2.72 3.02 -15.71
C PRO A 367 1.80 1.86 -16.13
N VAL A 368 1.95 0.66 -15.59
CA VAL A 368 1.08 -0.48 -15.93
C VAL A 368 -0.37 -0.23 -15.50
N LEU A 369 -0.55 0.47 -14.37
CA LEU A 369 -1.89 0.83 -13.88
C LEU A 369 -2.63 1.75 -14.88
N ILE A 370 -1.92 2.59 -15.66
CA ILE A 370 -2.51 3.45 -16.70
C ILE A 370 -3.25 2.64 -17.77
N GLU A 371 -2.67 1.54 -18.23
CA GLU A 371 -3.32 0.70 -19.23
C GLU A 371 -4.55 -0.01 -18.66
N VAL A 372 -4.47 -0.43 -17.39
CA VAL A 372 -5.60 -1.03 -16.65
C VAL A 372 -6.74 -0.03 -16.52
N LEU A 373 -6.43 1.21 -16.09
CA LEU A 373 -7.41 2.29 -15.98
C LEU A 373 -8.05 2.65 -17.31
N THR A 374 -7.26 2.75 -18.41
CA THR A 374 -7.77 2.99 -19.74
C THR A 374 -8.83 1.95 -20.13
N ASN A 375 -8.53 0.68 -19.88
CA ASN A 375 -9.47 -0.41 -20.17
C ASN A 375 -10.72 -0.37 -19.28
N ILE A 376 -10.55 -0.13 -17.96
CA ILE A 376 -11.68 -0.03 -17.03
C ILE A 376 -12.61 1.13 -17.43
N ILE A 377 -12.06 2.30 -17.75
CA ILE A 377 -12.85 3.47 -18.17
C ILE A 377 -13.60 3.17 -19.48
N LYS A 378 -12.93 2.52 -20.42
CA LYS A 378 -13.55 2.12 -21.70
C LYS A 378 -14.66 1.09 -21.50
N THR A 379 -14.42 0.04 -20.73
CA THR A 379 -15.39 -1.07 -20.56
C THR A 379 -16.56 -0.69 -19.67
N ARG A 380 -16.31 0.01 -18.55
CA ARG A 380 -17.38 0.38 -17.60
C ARG A 380 -18.13 1.65 -17.98
N PHE A 381 -17.44 2.65 -18.55
CA PHE A 381 -18.01 3.97 -18.79
C PHE A 381 -18.23 4.28 -20.27
N GLY A 382 -17.70 3.45 -21.18
CA GLY A 382 -17.86 3.61 -22.63
C GLY A 382 -17.07 4.80 -23.19
N VAL A 383 -16.04 5.30 -22.50
CA VAL A 383 -15.24 6.46 -22.92
C VAL A 383 -13.82 5.99 -23.25
N ASP A 384 -13.36 6.32 -24.45
CA ASP A 384 -12.01 5.96 -24.93
C ASP A 384 -11.02 7.09 -24.58
N VAL A 385 -10.46 7.04 -23.38
CA VAL A 385 -9.55 8.05 -22.86
C VAL A 385 -8.10 7.73 -23.21
N THR A 386 -7.24 8.75 -23.23
CA THR A 386 -5.79 8.61 -23.25
C THR A 386 -5.18 9.41 -22.11
N PHE A 387 -4.00 9.00 -21.68
CA PHE A 387 -3.28 9.73 -20.64
C PHE A 387 -2.17 10.57 -21.27
N GLY A 388 -1.94 11.78 -20.74
CA GLY A 388 -0.85 12.65 -21.12
C GLY A 388 0.50 12.12 -20.64
N GLU A 389 1.54 12.96 -20.75
CA GLU A 389 2.83 12.66 -20.12
C GLU A 389 2.68 12.67 -18.59
N GLY A 390 3.29 11.70 -17.93
CA GLY A 390 3.28 11.63 -16.46
C GLY A 390 4.10 12.76 -15.85
N SER A 391 3.60 13.36 -14.80
CA SER A 391 4.31 14.32 -13.97
C SER A 391 4.59 13.74 -12.59
N ILE A 392 5.59 14.27 -11.91
CA ILE A 392 5.94 13.86 -10.55
C ILE A 392 4.98 14.52 -9.55
N VAL A 393 4.57 13.79 -8.53
CA VAL A 393 3.85 14.35 -7.39
C VAL A 393 4.85 14.98 -6.45
N TYR A 394 4.93 16.31 -6.46
CA TYR A 394 5.73 17.07 -5.51
C TYR A 394 4.99 17.26 -4.19
N LYS A 395 5.73 17.44 -3.10
CA LYS A 395 5.23 17.89 -1.80
C LYS A 395 5.98 19.14 -1.34
N GLU A 396 5.43 19.83 -0.35
CA GLU A 396 6.11 21.00 0.25
C GLU A 396 6.21 20.83 1.76
N THR A 397 7.28 21.39 2.34
CA THR A 397 7.48 21.49 3.80
C THR A 397 8.15 22.81 4.14
N ILE A 398 8.51 23.03 5.40
CA ILE A 398 9.22 24.22 5.88
C ILE A 398 10.50 23.82 6.61
N LYS A 399 11.52 24.70 6.59
CA LYS A 399 12.78 24.52 7.32
C LYS A 399 12.80 25.18 8.70
N ASN A 400 12.03 26.25 8.88
CA ASN A 400 12.05 27.04 10.11
C ASN A 400 10.67 27.19 10.70
N LYS A 401 10.61 27.51 11.99
CA LYS A 401 9.34 27.84 12.66
C LYS A 401 8.81 29.17 12.16
N ALA A 402 7.51 29.23 11.97
CA ALA A 402 6.80 30.46 11.57
C ALA A 402 5.49 30.60 12.33
N TYR A 403 5.06 31.85 12.52
CA TYR A 403 3.77 32.15 13.10
C TYR A 403 2.79 32.58 12.02
N GLY A 404 1.62 31.95 11.97
CA GLY A 404 0.56 32.29 11.07
C GLY A 404 -0.60 32.92 11.82
N ILE A 405 -1.02 34.12 11.40
CA ILE A 405 -2.15 34.84 11.98
C ILE A 405 -3.22 34.98 10.91
N GLY A 406 -4.38 34.40 11.16
CA GLY A 406 -5.54 34.51 10.30
C GLY A 406 -6.63 35.36 10.94
N HIS A 407 -7.04 36.40 10.26
CA HIS A 407 -8.08 37.30 10.70
C HIS A 407 -9.20 37.34 9.65
N PHE A 408 -10.45 37.20 10.13
CA PHE A 408 -11.65 37.27 9.30
C PHE A 408 -12.66 38.19 9.95
N GLU A 409 -12.86 39.38 9.37
CA GLU A 409 -13.69 40.44 9.89
C GLU A 409 -14.51 41.16 8.79
N PRO A 410 -15.35 40.46 8.01
CA PRO A 410 -16.34 41.15 7.20
C PRO A 410 -17.49 41.66 8.08
N LEU A 411 -18.38 42.49 7.52
CA LEU A 411 -19.47 43.09 8.25
C LEU A 411 -20.28 42.07 9.08
N ARG A 412 -20.30 42.25 10.41
CA ARG A 412 -20.96 41.38 11.41
C ARG A 412 -20.35 40.00 11.60
N HIS A 413 -19.10 39.78 11.19
CA HIS A 413 -18.38 38.57 11.43
C HIS A 413 -17.01 38.87 12.05
N TYR A 414 -16.50 37.98 12.90
CA TYR A 414 -15.18 38.13 13.52
C TYR A 414 -14.62 36.79 13.95
N ALA A 415 -13.44 36.44 13.48
CA ALA A 415 -12.64 35.35 14.02
C ALA A 415 -11.15 35.65 13.84
N GLU A 416 -10.36 35.27 14.82
CA GLU A 416 -8.90 35.37 14.79
C GLU A 416 -8.29 34.05 15.25
N VAL A 417 -7.29 33.55 14.52
CA VAL A 417 -6.59 32.27 14.76
C VAL A 417 -5.09 32.51 14.65
N HIS A 418 -4.34 32.08 15.67
CA HIS A 418 -2.89 32.11 15.71
C HIS A 418 -2.36 30.70 15.72
N LEU A 419 -1.55 30.37 14.73
CA LEU A 419 -0.93 29.07 14.53
C LEU A 419 0.59 29.18 14.62
N LEU A 420 1.22 28.21 15.26
CA LEU A 420 2.65 27.98 15.19
C LEU A 420 2.87 26.83 14.21
N LEU A 421 3.64 27.09 13.15
CA LEU A 421 4.06 26.12 12.16
C LEU A 421 5.50 25.71 12.47
N GLU A 422 5.77 24.43 12.60
CA GLU A 422 7.09 23.87 12.91
C GLU A 422 7.44 22.75 11.92
N PRO A 423 8.72 22.65 11.48
CA PRO A 423 9.14 21.52 10.67
C PRO A 423 9.05 20.22 11.46
N GLY A 424 8.65 19.13 10.81
CA GLY A 424 8.64 17.77 11.33
C GLY A 424 9.81 16.94 10.80
N GLU A 425 9.93 15.72 11.30
CA GLU A 425 10.91 14.76 10.78
C GLU A 425 10.46 14.25 9.40
N PRO A 426 11.40 13.96 8.48
CA PRO A 426 11.08 13.40 7.18
C PRO A 426 10.21 12.14 7.29
N GLY A 427 9.11 12.11 6.54
CA GLY A 427 8.14 11.01 6.56
C GLY A 427 7.18 11.03 7.75
N SER A 428 7.17 12.08 8.58
CA SER A 428 6.26 12.20 9.74
C SER A 428 4.84 12.66 9.35
N GLY A 429 4.67 13.14 8.12
CA GLY A 429 3.40 13.70 7.64
C GLY A 429 2.98 14.97 8.37
N MET A 430 1.67 15.27 8.30
CA MET A 430 1.10 16.43 8.98
C MET A 430 0.67 16.07 10.40
N ARG A 431 1.02 16.93 11.38
CA ARG A 431 0.58 16.80 12.77
C ARG A 431 -0.11 18.07 13.24
N TYR A 432 -1.19 17.92 14.01
CA TYR A 432 -1.98 19.03 14.52
C TYR A 432 -2.08 18.95 16.04
N GLU A 433 -1.79 20.06 16.72
CA GLU A 433 -1.84 20.17 18.18
C GLU A 433 -2.60 21.43 18.62
N CYS A 434 -3.06 21.43 19.87
CA CYS A 434 -3.71 22.58 20.49
C CYS A 434 -3.06 22.88 21.82
N HIS A 435 -2.40 24.04 21.94
CA HIS A 435 -1.79 24.56 23.18
C HIS A 435 -2.47 25.86 23.64
N CYS A 436 -3.65 26.17 23.07
CA CYS A 436 -4.42 27.37 23.46
C CYS A 436 -5.15 27.13 24.78
N SER A 437 -5.06 28.09 25.71
CA SER A 437 -5.83 28.07 26.96
C SER A 437 -7.32 28.29 26.69
N GLU A 438 -8.18 27.65 27.48
CA GLU A 438 -9.64 27.89 27.43
C GLU A 438 -10.02 29.33 27.83
N ASP A 439 -9.18 30.01 28.61
CA ASP A 439 -9.35 31.43 28.97
C ASP A 439 -9.13 32.38 27.78
N ILE A 440 -8.34 31.93 26.78
CA ILE A 440 -8.05 32.70 25.55
C ILE A 440 -9.11 32.43 24.49
N LEU A 441 -9.45 31.14 24.27
CA LEU A 441 -10.43 30.70 23.28
C LEU A 441 -11.23 29.52 23.84
N ASP A 442 -12.55 29.63 23.85
CA ASP A 442 -13.46 28.56 24.30
C ASP A 442 -13.16 27.21 23.58
N LYS A 443 -13.27 26.12 24.30
CA LYS A 443 -12.95 24.76 23.85
C LYS A 443 -13.72 24.32 22.58
N ASN A 444 -14.96 24.82 22.41
CA ASN A 444 -15.74 24.49 21.21
C ASN A 444 -15.12 25.12 19.97
N TRP A 445 -14.63 26.37 20.09
CA TRP A 445 -13.92 27.03 19.00
C TRP A 445 -12.56 26.39 18.73
N GLN A 446 -11.84 25.96 19.76
CA GLN A 446 -10.58 25.21 19.59
C GLN A 446 -10.82 23.92 18.80
N ARG A 447 -11.85 23.14 19.15
CA ARG A 447 -12.24 21.92 18.41
C ARG A 447 -12.60 22.22 16.96
N LEU A 448 -13.29 23.33 16.73
CA LEU A 448 -13.69 23.74 15.39
C LEU A 448 -12.47 24.11 14.53
N VAL A 449 -11.50 24.86 15.09
CA VAL A 449 -10.23 25.15 14.41
C VAL A 449 -9.48 23.85 14.08
N TYR A 450 -9.40 22.90 15.03
CA TYR A 450 -8.81 21.59 14.80
C TYR A 450 -9.50 20.84 13.66
N THR A 451 -10.84 20.83 13.64
CA THR A 451 -11.61 20.23 12.54
C THR A 451 -11.25 20.87 11.20
N HIS A 452 -11.13 22.20 11.15
CA HIS A 452 -10.78 22.92 9.92
C HIS A 452 -9.34 22.69 9.47
N LEU A 453 -8.41 22.39 10.38
CA LEU A 453 -7.06 21.96 10.04
C LEU A 453 -7.05 20.56 9.42
N CYS A 454 -7.93 19.65 9.89
CA CYS A 454 -7.98 18.26 9.43
C CYS A 454 -8.91 18.03 8.22
N GLU A 455 -9.87 18.94 7.93
CA GLU A 455 -10.93 18.67 6.93
C GLU A 455 -10.45 18.69 5.47
N LYS A 456 -9.25 19.23 5.20
CA LYS A 456 -8.67 19.25 3.85
C LYS A 456 -7.15 19.18 3.87
N MET A 457 -6.58 18.73 2.77
CA MET A 457 -5.15 18.85 2.51
C MET A 457 -4.77 20.33 2.31
N HIS A 458 -3.80 20.81 3.10
CA HIS A 458 -3.27 22.15 2.94
C HIS A 458 -2.21 22.16 1.83
N ARG A 459 -2.21 23.24 1.04
CA ARG A 459 -1.29 23.41 -0.10
C ARG A 459 -0.19 24.40 0.26
N GLY A 460 1.03 24.10 -0.20
CA GLY A 460 2.21 24.95 -0.05
C GLY A 460 2.13 26.24 -0.89
N VAL A 461 3.18 27.04 -0.82
CA VAL A 461 3.25 28.37 -1.46
C VAL A 461 4.22 28.45 -2.62
N LEU A 462 5.02 27.39 -2.85
CA LEU A 462 5.99 27.34 -3.96
C LEU A 462 5.33 26.89 -5.28
N THR A 463 4.65 25.77 -5.25
CA THR A 463 4.02 25.16 -6.43
C THR A 463 2.54 24.85 -6.20
N GLY A 464 2.05 25.02 -4.96
CA GLY A 464 0.72 24.59 -4.55
C GLY A 464 0.63 23.09 -4.29
N SER A 465 1.75 22.40 -4.14
CA SER A 465 1.82 21.00 -3.79
C SER A 465 1.35 20.75 -2.35
N GLU A 466 0.99 19.52 -2.04
CA GLU A 466 0.55 19.12 -0.71
C GLU A 466 1.63 19.35 0.34
N LEU A 467 1.23 19.82 1.52
CA LEU A 467 2.13 19.96 2.67
C LEU A 467 2.36 18.62 3.36
N THR A 468 3.60 18.39 3.79
CA THR A 468 4.00 17.22 4.57
C THR A 468 5.10 17.57 5.58
N ASP A 469 5.36 16.66 6.49
CA ASP A 469 6.47 16.72 7.44
C ASP A 469 6.52 18.02 8.23
N MET A 470 5.37 18.40 8.78
CA MET A 470 5.27 19.57 9.64
C MET A 470 4.19 19.43 10.71
N LYS A 471 4.35 20.23 11.75
CA LYS A 471 3.40 20.34 12.85
C LYS A 471 2.76 21.72 12.89
N ILE A 472 1.45 21.77 13.00
CA ILE A 472 0.69 23.00 13.16
C ILE A 472 0.01 22.99 14.53
N THR A 473 0.35 23.96 15.35
CA THR A 473 -0.16 24.09 16.73
C THR A 473 -1.03 25.33 16.85
N LEU A 474 -2.28 25.18 17.32
CA LEU A 474 -3.11 26.30 17.72
C LEU A 474 -2.58 26.89 19.04
N VAL A 475 -2.10 28.13 19.01
CA VAL A 475 -1.51 28.81 20.19
C VAL A 475 -2.41 29.88 20.79
N ALA A 476 -3.22 30.54 19.96
CA ALA A 476 -4.20 31.56 20.44
C ALA A 476 -5.32 31.72 19.42
N GLY A 477 -6.39 32.35 19.82
CA GLY A 477 -7.50 32.75 18.95
C GLY A 477 -8.43 33.69 19.66
N ARG A 478 -9.32 34.33 18.89
CA ARG A 478 -10.29 35.26 19.44
C ARG A 478 -11.64 35.15 18.74
N ALA A 479 -12.70 35.10 19.53
CA ALA A 479 -14.07 35.12 19.07
C ALA A 479 -14.78 36.37 19.61
N HIS A 480 -15.79 36.84 18.90
CA HIS A 480 -16.67 37.93 19.40
C HIS A 480 -18.03 37.34 19.78
N PRO A 481 -18.53 37.60 21.01
CA PRO A 481 -19.75 36.95 21.53
C PRO A 481 -21.01 37.08 20.67
N LYS A 482 -21.10 38.12 19.83
CA LYS A 482 -22.28 38.43 19.00
C LYS A 482 -22.01 38.31 17.48
N HIS A 483 -20.75 38.14 17.06
CA HIS A 483 -20.35 38.28 15.67
C HIS A 483 -19.46 37.15 15.19
N THR A 484 -19.34 36.04 15.93
CA THR A 484 -18.60 34.87 15.53
C THR A 484 -19.53 33.72 15.19
N GLU A 485 -19.41 33.23 13.95
CA GLU A 485 -20.07 32.03 13.48
C GLU A 485 -19.04 30.95 13.15
N GLY A 486 -19.44 29.66 13.05
CA GLY A 486 -18.50 28.56 12.78
C GLY A 486 -17.72 28.73 11.48
N GLY A 487 -18.35 29.23 10.43
CA GLY A 487 -17.71 29.50 9.15
C GLY A 487 -16.61 30.55 9.19
N ASP A 488 -16.61 31.45 10.16
CA ASP A 488 -15.61 32.52 10.32
C ASP A 488 -14.26 31.91 10.73
N PHE A 489 -14.29 30.92 11.64
CA PHE A 489 -13.09 30.19 12.05
C PHE A 489 -12.51 29.37 10.91
N ARG A 490 -13.31 28.83 9.98
CA ARG A 490 -12.80 28.18 8.79
C ARG A 490 -11.94 29.12 7.97
N GLN A 491 -12.46 30.34 7.69
CA GLN A 491 -11.73 31.34 6.91
C GLN A 491 -10.46 31.83 7.63
N ALA A 492 -10.58 32.10 8.94
CA ALA A 492 -9.45 32.54 9.75
C ALA A 492 -8.35 31.46 9.81
N THR A 493 -8.72 30.20 10.00
CA THR A 493 -7.76 29.06 10.03
C THR A 493 -6.99 28.95 8.71
N TYR A 494 -7.68 28.98 7.56
CA TYR A 494 -7.00 28.87 6.26
C TYR A 494 -6.09 30.05 5.97
N ARG A 495 -6.49 31.26 6.38
CA ARG A 495 -5.64 32.46 6.28
C ARG A 495 -4.41 32.35 7.18
N ALA A 496 -4.56 31.83 8.40
CA ALA A 496 -3.45 31.62 9.34
C ALA A 496 -2.42 30.65 8.76
N VAL A 497 -2.86 29.49 8.22
CA VAL A 497 -1.95 28.54 7.56
C VAL A 497 -1.20 29.22 6.42
N ARG A 498 -1.91 29.86 5.48
CA ARG A 498 -1.27 30.50 4.32
C ARG A 498 -0.31 31.61 4.73
N GLN A 499 -0.69 32.46 5.66
CA GLN A 499 0.14 33.57 6.14
C GLN A 499 1.42 33.06 6.82
N GLY A 500 1.31 31.98 7.63
CA GLY A 500 2.48 31.32 8.24
C GLY A 500 3.44 30.73 7.20
N LEU A 501 2.90 30.06 6.18
CA LEU A 501 3.71 29.52 5.08
C LEU A 501 4.43 30.60 4.27
N MET A 502 3.79 31.76 4.07
CA MET A 502 4.41 32.91 3.39
C MET A 502 5.58 33.53 4.19
N GLN A 503 5.65 33.30 5.49
CA GLN A 503 6.74 33.75 6.35
C GLN A 503 7.81 32.68 6.57
N ALA A 504 7.49 31.42 6.33
CA ALA A 504 8.40 30.30 6.46
C ALA A 504 9.33 30.18 5.26
N GLU A 505 10.50 29.57 5.47
CA GLU A 505 11.35 29.09 4.39
C GLU A 505 10.79 27.75 3.88
N SER A 506 10.00 27.82 2.81
CA SER A 506 9.38 26.63 2.21
C SER A 506 10.38 25.83 1.39
N VAL A 507 10.23 24.53 1.37
CA VAL A 507 11.06 23.55 0.64
C VAL A 507 10.17 22.70 -0.24
N LEU A 508 10.52 22.61 -1.52
CA LEU A 508 9.91 21.66 -2.45
C LEU A 508 10.56 20.29 -2.26
N LEU A 509 9.74 19.27 -2.14
CA LEU A 509 10.14 17.87 -2.00
C LEU A 509 9.73 17.09 -3.25
N GLU A 510 10.61 16.20 -3.70
CA GLU A 510 10.33 15.22 -4.75
C GLU A 510 10.50 13.79 -4.26
N PRO A 511 9.79 12.82 -4.85
CA PRO A 511 9.92 11.42 -4.50
C PRO A 511 11.25 10.84 -5.00
N PHE A 512 11.84 9.94 -4.22
CA PHE A 512 13.08 9.23 -4.51
C PHE A 512 12.87 7.72 -4.55
N TYR A 513 13.58 7.05 -5.47
CA TYR A 513 13.76 5.62 -5.45
C TYR A 513 15.10 5.24 -4.81
N ALA A 514 15.08 4.26 -3.91
CA ALA A 514 16.23 3.44 -3.63
C ALA A 514 16.32 2.40 -4.75
N PHE A 515 17.49 2.25 -5.34
CA PHE A 515 17.70 1.33 -6.46
C PHE A 515 18.83 0.33 -6.18
N SER A 516 18.73 -0.82 -6.84
CA SER A 516 19.78 -1.83 -6.92
C SER A 516 19.91 -2.27 -8.36
N LEU A 517 21.02 -1.95 -8.99
CA LEU A 517 21.33 -2.31 -10.37
C LEU A 517 22.40 -3.40 -10.40
N GLU A 518 22.07 -4.59 -10.88
CA GLU A 518 23.01 -5.66 -11.16
C GLU A 518 23.40 -5.66 -12.65
N VAL A 519 24.69 -5.48 -12.93
CA VAL A 519 25.24 -5.47 -14.29
C VAL A 519 26.60 -6.16 -14.32
N LYS A 520 27.01 -6.64 -15.51
CA LYS A 520 28.37 -7.13 -15.72
C LYS A 520 29.37 -5.99 -15.57
N ARG A 521 30.59 -6.35 -15.15
CA ARG A 521 31.71 -5.42 -14.92
C ARG A 521 31.96 -4.47 -16.09
N ASP A 522 31.79 -4.94 -17.33
CA ASP A 522 31.96 -4.14 -18.55
C ASP A 522 31.00 -2.94 -18.66
N TYR A 523 29.84 -3.02 -18.01
CA TYR A 523 28.79 -1.98 -18.07
C TYR A 523 28.79 -1.01 -16.89
N VAL A 524 29.58 -1.29 -15.84
CA VAL A 524 29.61 -0.51 -14.59
C VAL A 524 29.95 0.96 -14.85
N GLY A 525 31.00 1.22 -15.67
CA GLY A 525 31.41 2.61 -15.98
C GLY A 525 30.30 3.44 -16.61
N ARG A 526 29.49 2.83 -17.50
CA ARG A 526 28.33 3.50 -18.09
C ARG A 526 27.25 3.75 -17.05
N ALA A 527 26.89 2.74 -16.27
CA ALA A 527 25.88 2.87 -15.24
C ALA A 527 26.21 3.96 -14.22
N MET A 528 27.48 4.05 -13.79
CA MET A 528 27.94 5.11 -12.89
C MET A 528 27.78 6.50 -13.50
N THR A 529 28.19 6.70 -14.75
CA THR A 529 28.03 7.97 -15.46
C THR A 529 26.57 8.36 -15.62
N ASP A 530 25.70 7.38 -15.89
CA ASP A 530 24.26 7.61 -15.99
C ASP A 530 23.68 8.04 -14.63
N PHE A 531 24.04 7.36 -13.53
CA PHE A 531 23.58 7.73 -12.18
C PHE A 531 24.12 9.10 -11.72
N GLU A 532 25.38 9.43 -12.02
CA GLU A 532 25.91 10.77 -11.77
C GLU A 532 25.12 11.85 -12.52
N ARG A 533 24.82 11.62 -13.79
CA ARG A 533 24.00 12.53 -14.61
C ARG A 533 22.58 12.70 -14.05
N MET A 534 22.02 11.63 -13.47
CA MET A 534 20.70 11.61 -12.83
C MET A 534 20.69 12.22 -11.42
N GLY A 535 21.84 12.68 -10.91
CA GLY A 535 21.94 13.23 -9.56
C GLY A 535 21.72 12.20 -8.46
N ALA A 536 21.91 10.92 -8.75
CA ALA A 536 21.74 9.84 -7.78
C ALA A 536 23.00 9.66 -6.91
N ALA A 537 22.78 9.41 -5.62
CA ALA A 537 23.84 8.98 -4.71
C ALA A 537 23.94 7.45 -4.76
N PHE A 538 25.13 6.88 -4.98
CA PHE A 538 25.28 5.44 -5.12
C PHE A 538 26.57 4.88 -4.52
N ASN A 539 26.55 3.59 -4.20
CA ASN A 539 27.66 2.78 -3.75
C ASN A 539 27.77 1.52 -4.62
N MET A 540 28.98 0.96 -4.71
CA MET A 540 29.23 -0.27 -5.44
C MET A 540 29.56 -1.41 -4.50
N HIS A 541 29.04 -2.61 -4.82
CA HIS A 541 29.32 -3.84 -4.12
C HIS A 541 29.75 -4.90 -5.15
N GLU A 542 30.84 -5.60 -4.86
CA GLU A 542 31.19 -6.78 -5.69
C GLU A 542 30.18 -7.88 -5.43
N ALA A 543 29.63 -8.46 -6.50
CA ALA A 543 28.79 -9.65 -6.46
C ALA A 543 29.58 -10.88 -6.91
N ASP A 544 29.01 -12.06 -6.74
CA ASP A 544 29.64 -13.32 -7.17
C ASP A 544 29.89 -13.33 -8.69
N GLY A 545 31.12 -13.63 -9.09
CA GLY A 545 31.53 -13.79 -10.49
C GLY A 545 31.86 -12.47 -11.17
N ASP A 546 31.33 -12.28 -12.40
CA ASP A 546 31.59 -11.10 -13.27
C ASP A 546 30.57 -9.96 -13.09
N ASN A 547 29.63 -10.12 -12.17
CA ASN A 547 28.58 -9.14 -11.90
C ASN A 547 28.98 -8.18 -10.79
N VAL A 548 28.50 -6.94 -10.89
CA VAL A 548 28.62 -5.87 -9.90
C VAL A 548 27.24 -5.36 -9.58
N VAL A 549 26.97 -5.11 -8.29
CA VAL A 549 25.74 -4.48 -7.81
C VAL A 549 26.02 -3.03 -7.42
N ILE A 550 25.26 -2.11 -8.02
CA ILE A 550 25.29 -0.70 -7.70
C ILE A 550 23.98 -0.37 -6.95
N THR A 551 24.11 0.08 -5.70
CA THR A 551 22.96 0.47 -4.88
C THR A 551 23.00 1.96 -4.60
N GLY A 552 21.81 2.59 -4.47
CA GLY A 552 21.77 4.01 -4.20
C GLY A 552 20.36 4.58 -4.11
N GLU A 553 20.28 5.90 -4.03
CA GLU A 553 19.02 6.64 -4.07
C GLU A 553 19.08 7.73 -5.13
N GLY A 554 17.95 7.99 -5.81
CA GLY A 554 17.85 9.08 -6.77
C GLY A 554 16.42 9.46 -7.13
N PRO A 555 16.23 10.63 -7.78
CA PRO A 555 14.91 11.17 -8.10
C PRO A 555 14.09 10.24 -9.00
N VAL A 556 12.80 10.08 -8.67
CA VAL A 556 11.85 9.30 -9.49
C VAL A 556 11.75 9.86 -10.91
N SER A 557 11.83 11.18 -11.07
CA SER A 557 11.74 11.89 -12.35
C SER A 557 12.74 11.40 -13.40
N VAL A 558 13.93 10.97 -12.99
CA VAL A 558 15.02 10.57 -13.90
C VAL A 558 15.29 9.06 -13.88
N ILE A 559 15.07 8.39 -12.75
CA ILE A 559 15.36 6.95 -12.60
C ILE A 559 14.17 6.07 -13.06
N GLY A 560 12.93 6.56 -13.00
CA GLY A 560 11.75 5.76 -13.26
C GLY A 560 11.73 4.99 -14.58
N ASN A 561 12.33 5.55 -15.63
CA ASN A 561 12.39 4.93 -16.96
C ASN A 561 13.74 4.27 -17.28
N TYR A 562 14.69 4.27 -16.34
CA TYR A 562 16.08 3.84 -16.61
C TYR A 562 16.20 2.35 -16.94
N GLN A 563 15.25 1.49 -16.53
CA GLN A 563 15.25 0.05 -16.90
C GLN A 563 15.28 -0.17 -18.42
N ALA A 564 14.60 0.68 -19.20
CA ALA A 564 14.61 0.59 -20.65
C ALA A 564 16.02 0.87 -21.24
N GLU A 565 16.73 1.86 -20.69
CA GLU A 565 18.12 2.16 -21.07
C GLU A 565 19.07 1.03 -20.64
N VAL A 566 18.91 0.52 -19.41
CA VAL A 566 19.67 -0.64 -18.90
C VAL A 566 19.52 -1.84 -19.84
N ASN A 567 18.29 -2.18 -20.21
CA ASN A 567 18.03 -3.29 -21.12
C ASN A 567 18.68 -3.08 -22.50
N ALA A 568 18.69 -1.86 -23.00
CA ALA A 568 19.28 -1.53 -24.30
C ALA A 568 20.80 -1.75 -24.32
N TYR A 569 21.56 -1.22 -23.35
CA TYR A 569 23.02 -1.36 -23.37
C TYR A 569 23.53 -2.69 -22.82
N THR A 570 22.79 -3.33 -21.90
CA THR A 570 23.16 -4.64 -21.37
C THR A 570 22.63 -5.81 -22.20
N LYS A 571 21.87 -5.53 -23.28
CA LYS A 571 21.18 -6.55 -24.11
C LYS A 571 20.25 -7.44 -23.28
N GLY A 572 19.57 -6.85 -22.29
CA GLY A 572 18.62 -7.52 -21.41
C GLY A 572 19.24 -8.32 -20.27
N THR A 573 20.55 -8.23 -20.04
CA THR A 573 21.21 -8.94 -18.92
C THR A 573 21.26 -8.13 -17.63
N GLY A 574 21.08 -6.80 -17.69
CA GLY A 574 21.05 -5.94 -16.52
C GLY A 574 19.70 -5.98 -15.79
N ARG A 575 19.74 -5.97 -14.49
CA ARG A 575 18.55 -6.02 -13.62
C ARG A 575 18.52 -4.80 -12.72
N LEU A 576 17.53 -3.93 -12.90
CA LEU A 576 17.28 -2.78 -12.04
C LEU A 576 16.09 -3.07 -11.12
N ALA A 577 16.32 -3.03 -9.82
CA ALA A 577 15.26 -3.08 -8.82
C ALA A 577 15.06 -1.68 -8.24
N LEU A 578 13.82 -1.21 -8.16
CA LEU A 578 13.44 0.08 -7.63
C LEU A 578 12.53 -0.11 -6.40
N LYS A 579 12.75 0.71 -5.38
CA LYS A 579 11.93 0.75 -4.16
C LYS A 579 11.72 2.19 -3.77
N MET A 580 10.49 2.57 -3.38
CA MET A 580 10.24 3.92 -2.87
C MET A 580 11.08 4.21 -1.62
N ALA A 581 11.83 5.32 -1.63
CA ALA A 581 12.69 5.76 -0.53
C ALA A 581 12.13 6.99 0.21
N GLY A 582 10.91 7.42 -0.14
CA GLY A 582 10.25 8.60 0.42
C GLY A 582 10.60 9.88 -0.34
N TYR A 583 10.36 11.01 0.30
CA TYR A 583 10.55 12.34 -0.26
C TYR A 583 11.86 12.97 0.21
N ARG A 584 12.55 13.72 -0.69
CA ARG A 584 13.78 14.47 -0.40
C ARG A 584 13.67 15.87 -1.00
N PRO A 585 14.48 16.85 -0.56
CA PRO A 585 14.53 18.15 -1.22
C PRO A 585 14.75 18.03 -2.72
N CYS A 586 13.94 18.75 -3.50
CA CYS A 586 13.96 18.69 -4.96
C CYS A 586 15.30 19.20 -5.49
N HIS A 587 15.94 18.43 -6.38
CA HIS A 587 17.26 18.73 -6.92
C HIS A 587 17.29 19.92 -7.88
N ASN A 588 16.17 20.19 -8.57
CA ASN A 588 16.01 21.28 -9.56
C ASN A 588 14.84 22.22 -9.21
N THR A 589 14.71 22.57 -7.93
CA THR A 589 13.62 23.37 -7.36
C THR A 589 13.27 24.63 -8.19
N GLU A 590 14.28 25.39 -8.62
CA GLU A 590 14.06 26.65 -9.37
C GLU A 590 13.37 26.40 -10.72
N GLU A 591 13.75 25.34 -11.41
CA GLU A 591 13.17 24.96 -12.70
C GLU A 591 11.71 24.53 -12.54
N VAL A 592 11.42 23.69 -11.54
CA VAL A 592 10.06 23.20 -11.25
C VAL A 592 9.14 24.37 -10.87
N ILE A 593 9.61 25.29 -10.02
CA ILE A 593 8.86 26.49 -9.65
C ILE A 593 8.60 27.36 -10.89
N ALA A 594 9.61 27.58 -11.74
CA ALA A 594 9.46 28.39 -12.94
C ALA A 594 8.42 27.83 -13.92
N VAL A 595 8.39 26.51 -14.10
CA VAL A 595 7.38 25.82 -14.91
C VAL A 595 5.98 26.00 -14.28
N SER A 596 5.84 25.79 -12.97
CA SER A 596 4.57 25.99 -12.26
C SER A 596 4.07 27.44 -12.37
N TYR A 597 4.95 28.42 -12.22
CA TYR A 597 4.58 29.84 -12.41
C TYR A 597 4.21 30.18 -13.86
N THR A 598 4.84 29.57 -14.86
CA THR A 598 4.49 29.77 -16.25
C THR A 598 3.10 29.26 -16.55
N HIS A 599 2.73 28.13 -15.99
CA HIS A 599 1.36 27.61 -16.06
C HIS A 599 0.35 28.54 -15.37
N LEU A 600 0.65 29.06 -14.19
CA LEU A 600 -0.22 30.00 -13.47
C LEU A 600 -0.39 31.34 -14.23
N ARG A 601 0.69 31.93 -14.78
CA ARG A 601 0.63 33.17 -15.56
C ARG A 601 -0.05 33.05 -16.91
N ALA A 602 0.08 31.94 -17.60
CA ALA A 602 -0.63 31.68 -18.87
C ALA A 602 -2.16 31.73 -18.72
N HIS A 603 -2.65 31.65 -17.48
CA HIS A 603 -4.08 31.73 -17.15
C HIS A 603 -4.55 33.12 -16.75
N GLU A 604 -3.75 33.89 -16.02
CA GLU A 604 -4.11 35.28 -15.69
C GLU A 604 -4.30 36.12 -16.98
N THR A 605 -3.49 35.87 -18.01
CA THR A 605 -3.60 36.56 -19.31
C THR A 605 -4.78 36.10 -20.19
N ARG A 606 -5.44 34.96 -19.89
CA ARG A 606 -6.61 34.52 -20.64
C ARG A 606 -7.96 35.01 -20.05
N HIS A 607 -7.95 35.49 -18.83
CA HIS A 607 -9.14 36.10 -18.21
C HIS A 607 -9.26 37.62 -18.45
N ASP A 608 -8.21 38.26 -19.00
CA ASP A 608 -8.20 39.69 -19.33
C ASP A 608 -8.46 39.98 -20.85
N LEU A 609 -8.86 38.98 -21.63
CA LEU A 609 -9.35 39.08 -23.00
C LEU A 609 -10.75 38.43 -23.13
#